data_d2f55156b62f1ead2d3303be7b64c927
#
_entry.id   d2f55156b62f1ead2d3303be7b64c927
#
_cell.length_a   1.000
_cell.length_b   1.000
_cell.length_c   1.000
_cell.angle_alpha   90.00
_cell.angle_beta   90.00
_cell.angle_gamma   90.00
#
_symmetry.space_group_name_H-M   'P 1'
#
loop_
_entity.id
_entity.type
_entity.pdbx_description
1 polymer ?
#
loop_
_entity_poly.entity_id
_entity_poly.type
_entity_poly.pdbx_seq_one_letter_code
_entity_poly.pdbx_strand_id
1 'polypeptide(L)'
;MFGAYDHTNDKMHVHCYRNKTGKQFVDFLKRVDRRYGKNIQNIFLVLDNLSLHKSNKVKEEISKCCPRIKLVFLMVRSPELNLIEVRWSWLQRQTINNSTFKDEREIGRTVSKWKNIYNKNHGRAITDVLQEYIPLSVHSC
;
A
#
# COMPACT_ATOMS: atom_id res chain seq x y z
N MET A 1 6.30 -0.32 -8.31
CA MET A 1 5.66 0.42 -7.20
C MET A 1 5.36 -0.56 -6.08
N PHE A 2 5.69 -0.20 -4.84
CA PHE A 2 5.24 -0.87 -3.62
C PHE A 2 4.35 0.06 -2.82
N GLY A 3 3.38 -0.51 -2.10
CA GLY A 3 2.51 0.24 -1.21
C GLY A 3 2.06 -0.56 -0.01
N ALA A 4 1.74 0.15 1.06
CA ALA A 4 1.12 -0.38 2.26
C ALA A 4 0.01 0.58 2.72
N TYR A 5 -1.06 0.00 3.21
CA TYR A 5 -2.18 0.72 3.79
C TYR A 5 -2.18 0.54 5.30
N ASP A 6 -2.07 1.63 6.02
CA ASP A 6 -2.23 1.67 7.48
C ASP A 6 -3.71 1.84 7.80
N HIS A 7 -4.35 0.73 8.18
CA HIS A 7 -5.76 0.71 8.50
C HIS A 7 -6.09 1.53 9.77
N THR A 8 -5.19 1.57 10.73
CA THR A 8 -5.42 2.26 12.01
C THR A 8 -5.45 3.78 11.84
N ASN A 9 -4.58 4.31 10.99
CA ASN A 9 -4.45 5.76 10.78
C ASN A 9 -5.03 6.21 9.43
N ASP A 10 -5.61 5.30 8.65
CA ASP A 10 -6.09 5.53 7.29
C ASP A 10 -5.04 6.24 6.42
N LYS A 11 -3.84 5.69 6.37
CA LYS A 11 -2.73 6.28 5.60
C LYS A 11 -2.18 5.32 4.56
N MET A 12 -1.87 5.87 3.41
CA MET A 12 -1.16 5.16 2.34
C MET A 12 0.33 5.46 2.37
N HIS A 13 1.14 4.41 2.37
CA HIS A 13 2.57 4.46 2.12
C HIS A 13 2.82 3.91 0.72
N VAL A 14 3.27 4.74 -0.20
CA VAL A 14 3.54 4.32 -1.59
C VAL A 14 4.90 4.84 -2.01
N HIS A 15 5.66 3.99 -2.70
CA HIS A 15 6.92 4.37 -3.32
C HIS A 15 7.11 3.68 -4.68
N CYS A 16 7.52 4.47 -5.66
CA CYS A 16 7.80 3.97 -7.01
C CYS A 16 9.27 3.55 -7.11
N TYR A 17 9.49 2.37 -7.64
CA TYR A 17 10.81 1.82 -7.96
C TYR A 17 10.83 1.41 -9.43
N ARG A 18 11.98 1.51 -10.06
CA ARG A 18 12.18 1.08 -11.44
C ARG A 18 11.89 -0.41 -11.62
N ASN A 19 12.31 -1.23 -10.64
CA ASN A 19 12.10 -2.68 -10.67
C ASN A 19 11.39 -3.13 -9.38
N LYS A 20 10.82 -4.34 -9.39
CA LYS A 20 10.26 -5.00 -8.20
C LYS A 20 11.17 -6.14 -7.75
N THR A 21 12.17 -5.85 -6.95
CA THR A 21 13.12 -6.82 -6.40
C THR A 21 13.02 -6.92 -4.88
N GLY A 22 13.56 -8.00 -4.29
CA GLY A 22 13.62 -8.17 -2.84
C GLY A 22 14.35 -7.02 -2.14
N LYS A 23 15.44 -6.51 -2.73
CA LYS A 23 16.19 -5.35 -2.20
C LYS A 23 15.32 -4.10 -2.12
N GLN A 24 14.53 -3.84 -3.15
CA GLN A 24 13.63 -2.69 -3.19
C GLN A 24 12.44 -2.86 -2.23
N PHE A 25 11.98 -4.10 -2.04
CA PHE A 25 10.99 -4.40 -1.02
C PHE A 25 11.52 -4.10 0.38
N VAL A 26 12.74 -4.52 0.70
CA VAL A 26 13.38 -4.21 1.99
C VAL A 26 13.57 -2.68 2.16
N ASP A 27 13.99 -1.96 1.12
CA ASP A 27 14.09 -0.48 1.20
C ASP A 27 12.71 0.16 1.46
N PHE A 28 11.67 -0.35 0.81
CA PHE A 28 10.30 0.09 1.07
C PHE A 28 9.91 -0.14 2.55
N LEU A 29 10.22 -1.29 3.11
CA LEU A 29 9.92 -1.59 4.51
C LEU A 29 10.70 -0.68 5.47
N LYS A 30 11.95 -0.37 5.19
CA LYS A 30 12.73 0.62 5.95
C LYS A 30 12.08 2.00 5.94
N ARG A 31 11.46 2.39 4.82
CA ARG A 31 10.72 3.66 4.70
C ARG A 31 9.42 3.63 5.50
N VAL A 32 8.69 2.52 5.47
CA VAL A 32 7.49 2.32 6.30
C VAL A 32 7.88 2.38 7.77
N ASP A 33 8.89 1.63 8.19
CA ASP A 33 9.37 1.58 9.57
C ASP A 33 9.68 2.96 10.14
N ARG A 34 10.38 3.81 9.39
CA ARG A 34 10.74 5.18 9.81
C ARG A 34 9.55 6.12 9.99
N ARG A 35 8.36 5.77 9.48
CA ARG A 35 7.15 6.59 9.61
C ARG A 35 6.49 6.46 10.98
N TYR A 36 6.81 5.40 11.70
CA TYR A 36 6.24 5.12 13.01
C TYR A 36 7.22 5.48 14.13
N GLY A 37 6.68 6.06 15.19
CA GLY A 37 7.46 6.42 16.37
C GLY A 37 8.12 5.20 17.03
N LYS A 38 9.15 5.44 17.82
CA LYS A 38 9.88 4.38 18.54
C LYS A 38 9.04 3.67 19.62
N ASN A 39 7.95 4.27 20.04
CA ASN A 39 6.97 3.70 20.96
C ASN A 39 6.17 2.53 20.33
N ILE A 40 6.12 2.43 19.00
CA ILE A 40 5.49 1.29 18.32
C ILE A 40 6.46 0.12 18.29
N GLN A 41 6.16 -0.90 19.05
CA GLN A 41 7.02 -2.08 19.20
C GLN A 41 6.86 -3.09 18.06
N ASN A 42 5.66 -3.24 17.52
CA ASN A 42 5.37 -4.17 16.44
C ASN A 42 4.53 -3.52 15.34
N ILE A 43 4.93 -3.76 14.09
CA ILE A 43 4.21 -3.37 12.89
C ILE A 43 3.86 -4.65 12.15
N PHE A 44 2.59 -5.05 12.17
CA PHE A 44 2.12 -6.23 11.43
C PHE A 44 1.82 -5.83 10.00
N LEU A 45 2.60 -6.36 9.06
CA LEU A 45 2.40 -6.13 7.64
C LEU A 45 1.75 -7.35 7.00
N VAL A 46 0.48 -7.20 6.63
CA VAL A 46 -0.28 -8.23 5.93
C VAL A 46 0.06 -8.18 4.44
N LEU A 47 0.44 -9.33 3.90
CA LEU A 47 0.94 -9.48 2.52
C LEU A 47 0.18 -10.57 1.78
N ASP A 48 0.06 -10.39 0.48
CA ASP A 48 -0.29 -11.47 -0.43
C ASP A 48 0.85 -12.52 -0.52
N ASN A 49 0.57 -13.64 -1.14
CA ASN A 49 1.49 -14.77 -1.23
C ASN A 49 2.53 -14.64 -2.37
N LEU A 50 2.97 -13.45 -2.76
CA LEU A 50 4.00 -13.28 -3.76
C LEU A 50 5.32 -13.93 -3.33
N SER A 51 5.92 -14.66 -4.24
CA SER A 51 7.19 -15.40 -4.01
C SER A 51 8.34 -14.48 -3.57
N LEU A 52 8.36 -13.25 -4.06
CA LEU A 52 9.31 -12.21 -3.68
C LEU A 52 9.37 -11.97 -2.17
N HIS A 53 8.22 -12.02 -1.50
CA HIS A 53 8.11 -11.76 -0.06
C HIS A 53 8.57 -12.96 0.79
N LYS A 54 8.63 -14.17 0.19
CA LYS A 54 8.94 -15.43 0.88
C LYS A 54 10.41 -15.82 0.87
N SER A 55 11.25 -15.12 0.11
CA SER A 55 12.68 -15.40 0.01
C SER A 55 13.34 -15.34 1.39
N ASN A 56 14.09 -16.38 1.76
CA ASN A 56 14.81 -16.44 3.04
C ASN A 56 15.78 -15.27 3.20
N LYS A 57 16.48 -14.89 2.12
CA LYS A 57 17.37 -13.73 2.10
C LYS A 57 16.66 -12.43 2.46
N VAL A 58 15.45 -12.22 1.92
CA VAL A 58 14.62 -11.05 2.23
C VAL A 58 14.17 -11.09 3.70
N LYS A 59 13.73 -12.23 4.20
CA LYS A 59 13.33 -12.39 5.60
C LYS A 59 14.46 -12.11 6.58
N GLU A 60 15.66 -12.64 6.32
CA GLU A 60 16.85 -12.37 7.10
C GLU A 60 17.24 -10.88 7.12
N GLU A 61 17.18 -10.24 5.95
CA GLU A 61 17.49 -8.82 5.86
C GLU A 61 16.46 -7.98 6.62
N ILE A 62 15.17 -8.31 6.54
CA ILE A 62 14.11 -7.63 7.31
C ILE A 62 14.33 -7.79 8.80
N SER A 63 14.65 -9.00 9.28
CA SER A 63 14.88 -9.23 10.70
C SER A 63 16.06 -8.43 11.27
N LYS A 64 17.07 -8.15 10.45
CA LYS A 64 18.23 -7.34 10.82
C LYS A 64 17.93 -5.82 10.79
N CYS A 65 17.25 -5.34 9.77
CA CYS A 65 17.09 -3.89 9.55
C CYS A 65 15.75 -3.30 10.02
N CYS A 66 14.72 -4.14 10.16
CA CYS A 66 13.37 -3.73 10.55
C CYS A 66 12.77 -4.76 11.54
N PRO A 67 13.41 -5.01 12.72
CA PRO A 67 13.05 -6.13 13.60
C PRO A 67 11.63 -6.05 14.16
N ARG A 68 11.03 -4.86 14.19
CA ARG A 68 9.64 -4.65 14.63
C ARG A 68 8.60 -4.91 13.55
N ILE A 69 9.00 -5.06 12.28
CA ILE A 69 8.09 -5.46 11.22
C ILE A 69 7.88 -6.97 11.25
N LYS A 70 6.62 -7.38 11.42
CA LYS A 70 6.19 -8.78 11.41
C LYS A 70 5.37 -9.02 10.14
N LEU A 71 5.88 -9.91 9.28
CA LEU A 71 5.20 -10.27 8.03
C LEU A 71 4.11 -11.32 8.33
N VAL A 72 2.88 -11.04 7.92
CA VAL A 72 1.73 -11.92 8.00
C VAL A 72 1.27 -12.21 6.57
N PHE A 73 1.26 -13.47 6.17
CA PHE A 73 0.84 -13.85 4.83
C PHE A 73 -0.63 -14.26 4.82
N LEU A 74 -1.39 -13.66 3.91
CA LEU A 74 -2.78 -14.07 3.67
C LEU A 74 -2.83 -15.49 3.14
N MET A 75 -3.94 -16.18 3.45
CA MET A 75 -4.21 -17.47 2.86
C MET A 75 -4.36 -17.33 1.33
N VAL A 76 -4.03 -18.41 0.63
CA VAL A 76 -4.21 -18.47 -0.83
C VAL A 76 -5.69 -18.30 -1.17
N ARG A 77 -6.01 -17.41 -2.11
CA ARG A 77 -7.39 -17.12 -2.58
C ARG A 77 -8.29 -16.33 -1.62
N SER A 78 -7.72 -15.42 -0.86
CA SER A 78 -8.51 -14.49 -0.03
C SER A 78 -8.19 -13.02 -0.38
N PRO A 79 -8.39 -12.60 -1.65
CA PRO A 79 -8.09 -11.23 -2.07
C PRO A 79 -8.98 -10.20 -1.38
N GLU A 80 -10.21 -10.58 -0.99
CA GLU A 80 -11.15 -9.74 -0.26
C GLU A 80 -10.63 -9.28 1.11
N LEU A 81 -9.67 -10.01 1.70
CA LEU A 81 -9.02 -9.64 2.95
C LEU A 81 -7.88 -8.64 2.75
N ASN A 82 -7.50 -8.36 1.52
CA ASN A 82 -6.43 -7.41 1.22
C ASN A 82 -6.98 -6.00 1.02
N LEU A 83 -7.15 -5.29 2.11
CA LEU A 83 -7.74 -3.94 2.13
C LEU A 83 -7.02 -2.92 1.22
N ILE A 84 -5.78 -3.18 0.82
CA ILE A 84 -5.04 -2.29 -0.07
C ILE A 84 -5.54 -2.33 -1.52
N GLU A 85 -6.20 -3.42 -1.95
CA GLU A 85 -6.68 -3.56 -3.34
C GLU A 85 -7.67 -2.46 -3.71
N VAL A 86 -8.58 -2.12 -2.79
CA VAL A 86 -9.53 -1.02 -3.00
C VAL A 86 -8.79 0.31 -3.21
N ARG A 87 -7.74 0.57 -2.42
CA ARG A 87 -6.91 1.78 -2.51
C ARG A 87 -6.09 1.82 -3.78
N TRP A 88 -5.60 0.66 -4.24
CA TRP A 88 -4.92 0.54 -5.54
C TRP A 88 -5.84 0.86 -6.71
N SER A 89 -7.05 0.33 -6.71
CA SER A 89 -8.04 0.60 -7.74
C SER A 89 -8.37 2.09 -7.82
N TRP A 90 -8.49 2.74 -6.67
CA TRP A 90 -8.73 4.18 -6.61
C TRP A 90 -7.53 5.01 -7.11
N LEU A 91 -6.32 4.70 -6.65
CA LEU A 91 -5.09 5.32 -7.17
C LEU A 91 -5.03 5.21 -8.71
N GLN A 92 -5.25 4.02 -9.24
CA GLN A 92 -5.19 3.77 -10.67
C GLN A 92 -6.22 4.61 -11.44
N ARG A 93 -7.46 4.64 -10.99
CA ARG A 93 -8.53 5.42 -11.64
C ARG A 93 -8.25 6.92 -11.63
N GLN A 94 -7.78 7.45 -10.51
CA GLN A 94 -7.57 8.90 -10.36
C GLN A 94 -6.27 9.39 -10.98
N THR A 95 -5.27 8.54 -11.14
CA THR A 95 -3.95 9.00 -11.58
C THR A 95 -3.47 8.33 -12.86
N ILE A 96 -3.54 7.00 -12.95
CA ILE A 96 -2.85 6.24 -14.00
C ILE A 96 -3.72 6.10 -15.25
N ASN A 97 -4.98 5.72 -15.08
CA ASN A 97 -5.86 5.38 -16.22
C ASN A 97 -6.27 6.61 -17.05
N ASN A 98 -6.23 7.81 -16.48
CA ASN A 98 -6.69 9.04 -17.12
C ASN A 98 -5.54 9.96 -17.55
N SER A 99 -4.30 9.49 -17.55
CA SER A 99 -3.12 10.31 -17.85
C SER A 99 -2.16 9.60 -18.79
N THR A 100 -1.65 10.35 -19.75
CA THR A 100 -0.47 9.96 -20.55
C THR A 100 0.78 10.46 -19.85
N PHE A 101 1.71 9.55 -19.56
CA PHE A 101 2.96 9.89 -18.89
C PHE A 101 4.12 9.88 -19.89
N LYS A 102 4.99 10.88 -19.81
CA LYS A 102 6.19 10.98 -20.64
C LYS A 102 7.28 10.02 -20.18
N ASP A 103 7.39 9.83 -18.87
CA ASP A 103 8.41 8.97 -18.26
C ASP A 103 7.98 8.42 -16.88
N GLU A 104 8.79 7.49 -16.35
CA GLU A 104 8.58 6.88 -15.03
C GLU A 104 8.65 7.90 -13.87
N ARG A 105 9.37 9.01 -14.05
CA ARG A 105 9.52 10.06 -13.02
C ARG A 105 8.21 10.83 -12.86
N GLU A 106 7.52 11.06 -13.97
CA GLU A 106 6.21 11.71 -13.96
C GLU A 106 5.17 10.86 -13.22
N ILE A 107 5.16 9.54 -13.46
CA ILE A 107 4.33 8.60 -12.70
C ILE A 107 4.65 8.70 -11.20
N GLY A 108 5.92 8.69 -10.83
CA GLY A 108 6.35 8.80 -9.44
C GLY A 108 5.90 10.10 -8.76
N ARG A 109 5.96 11.23 -9.46
CA ARG A 109 5.48 12.54 -8.95
C ARG A 109 3.96 12.54 -8.76
N THR A 110 3.22 12.01 -9.73
CA THR A 110 1.76 11.95 -9.69
C THR A 110 1.28 11.06 -8.54
N VAL A 111 1.86 9.88 -8.39
CA VAL A 111 1.57 8.97 -7.27
C VAL A 111 1.90 9.62 -5.92
N SER A 112 3.02 10.33 -5.83
CA SER A 112 3.41 11.03 -4.60
C SER A 112 2.46 12.17 -4.26
N LYS A 113 2.01 12.92 -5.25
CA LYS A 113 1.00 13.99 -5.09
C LYS A 113 -0.31 13.41 -4.60
N TRP A 114 -0.81 12.35 -5.25
CA TRP A 114 -2.04 11.67 -4.83
C TRP A 114 -1.94 11.15 -3.40
N LYS A 115 -0.87 10.44 -3.05
CA LYS A 115 -0.63 9.94 -1.68
C LYS A 115 -0.67 11.06 -0.64
N ASN A 116 -0.09 12.22 -0.94
CA ASN A 116 -0.07 13.35 -0.02
C ASN A 116 -1.46 13.94 0.19
N ILE A 117 -2.25 14.03 -0.89
CA ILE A 117 -3.66 14.48 -0.82
C ILE A 117 -4.48 13.47 -0.01
N TYR A 118 -4.34 12.17 -0.31
CA TYR A 118 -5.00 11.10 0.41
C TYR A 118 -4.73 11.19 1.92
N ASN A 119 -3.45 11.25 2.30
CA ASN A 119 -3.03 11.26 3.69
C ASN A 119 -3.40 12.54 4.46
N LYS A 120 -3.69 13.64 3.77
CA LYS A 120 -4.20 14.88 4.38
C LYS A 120 -5.69 14.79 4.70
N ASN A 121 -6.44 14.12 3.85
CA ASN A 121 -7.91 14.13 3.93
C ASN A 121 -8.51 13.04 4.84
N HIS A 122 -7.66 12.17 5.47
CA HIS A 122 -8.04 11.17 6.47
C HIS A 122 -9.43 10.55 6.21
N GLY A 123 -9.53 9.55 5.37
CA GLY A 123 -10.74 8.74 5.20
C GLY A 123 -12.02 9.43 4.70
N ARG A 124 -12.15 10.76 4.82
CA ARG A 124 -13.31 11.49 4.28
C ARG A 124 -13.46 11.32 2.78
N ALA A 125 -12.35 11.27 2.06
CA ALA A 125 -12.36 11.04 0.62
C ALA A 125 -12.79 9.61 0.22
N ILE A 126 -12.69 8.64 1.12
CA ILE A 126 -13.09 7.25 0.84
C ILE A 126 -14.58 7.06 1.06
N THR A 127 -15.16 7.62 2.11
CA THR A 127 -16.59 7.56 2.37
C THR A 127 -17.37 8.25 1.26
N ASP A 128 -16.91 9.41 0.83
CA ASP A 128 -17.58 10.18 -0.23
C ASP A 128 -17.42 9.47 -1.59
N VAL A 129 -16.24 8.88 -1.87
CA VAL A 129 -15.98 8.16 -3.12
C VAL A 129 -16.63 6.77 -3.15
N LEU A 130 -16.73 6.07 -2.03
CA LEU A 130 -17.48 4.81 -1.96
C LEU A 130 -18.99 5.05 -2.13
N GLN A 131 -19.51 6.20 -1.69
CA GLN A 131 -20.91 6.58 -1.95
C GLN A 131 -21.16 6.92 -3.43
N GLU A 132 -20.17 7.50 -4.14
CA GLU A 132 -20.29 7.77 -5.58
C GLU A 132 -20.14 6.52 -6.47
N TYR A 133 -19.43 5.47 -6.01
CA TYR A 133 -19.09 4.29 -6.83
C TYR A 133 -19.74 2.98 -6.41
N ILE A 134 -20.42 2.94 -5.28
CA ILE A 134 -21.37 1.87 -4.99
C ILE A 134 -22.73 2.40 -5.41
N PRO A 135 -23.26 2.00 -6.59
CA PRO A 135 -24.65 2.24 -6.85
C PRO A 135 -25.41 1.56 -5.70
N LEU A 136 -26.21 2.33 -4.98
CA LEU A 136 -27.18 1.85 -4.01
C LEU A 136 -28.17 0.91 -4.71
N SER A 137 -27.75 -0.32 -4.93
CA SER A 137 -28.60 -1.43 -5.33
C SER A 137 -28.56 -2.50 -4.26
N VAL A 138 -28.82 -2.09 -3.03
CA VAL A 138 -29.40 -2.98 -2.05
C VAL A 138 -30.84 -2.56 -1.95
N HIS A 139 -31.64 -2.99 -2.92
CA HIS A 139 -33.06 -3.11 -2.69
C HIS A 139 -33.28 -4.35 -1.83
N SER A 140 -33.68 -4.08 -0.62
CA SER A 140 -34.68 -4.74 0.18
C SER A 140 -35.39 -5.93 -0.51
N CYS A 141 -35.27 -7.06 0.08
CA CYS A 141 -36.41 -7.91 0.49
C CYS A 141 -36.06 -8.57 1.80
#